data_e298287f21d03cf35300e7870f8c0f9f
#
_entry.id   e298287f21d03cf35300e7870f8c0f9f
#
_cell.length_a   1.000
_cell.length_b   1.000
_cell.length_c   1.000
_cell.angle_alpha   90.00
_cell.angle_beta   90.00
_cell.angle_gamma   90.00
#
_symmetry.space_group_name_H-M   'P 1'
#
loop_
_entity.id
_entity.type
_entity.pdbx_description
1 polymer ?
#
loop_
_entity_poly.entity_id
_entity_poly.type
_entity_poly.pdbx_seq_one_letter_code
_entity_poly.pdbx_strand_id
1 'polypeptide(L)'
;AETAIEALPARCRKAGKPCPDIPAREAAEAELEAVERADARLLTPLDTEFPPLLAAIPAPPPVVIVKGDTGLLDRPACAMVGARNASAAGLRFARELAHALSGEDIVVVSGLARGIDGAAHAGALETGTIAVLAGGIDHIYPPEHADLHHAISETGLLVSERPLGRIPTARDFPRRNRLISGLSL
;
A
#
# COMPACT_ATOMS: atom_id res chain seq x y z
N ALA A 1 23.49 -4.87 -9.11
CA ALA A 1 22.25 -5.66 -9.23
C ALA A 1 22.46 -6.84 -10.20
N GLU A 2 22.93 -6.61 -11.40
CA GLU A 2 23.12 -7.64 -12.44
C GLU A 2 23.97 -8.83 -11.93
N THR A 3 25.12 -8.55 -11.33
CA THR A 3 26.03 -9.55 -10.74
C THR A 3 25.36 -10.38 -9.64
N ALA A 4 24.40 -9.82 -8.89
CA ALA A 4 23.67 -10.54 -7.85
C ALA A 4 22.65 -11.52 -8.43
N ILE A 5 21.99 -11.14 -9.52
CA ILE A 5 21.03 -11.99 -10.25
C ILE A 5 21.77 -13.16 -10.90
N GLU A 6 22.88 -12.90 -11.57
CA GLU A 6 23.74 -13.94 -12.18
C GLU A 6 24.27 -14.95 -11.16
N ALA A 7 24.62 -14.49 -9.96
CA ALA A 7 25.13 -15.37 -8.89
C ALA A 7 24.01 -16.15 -8.15
N LEU A 8 22.73 -15.79 -8.32
CA LEU A 8 21.61 -16.32 -7.55
C LEU A 8 21.45 -17.85 -7.72
N PRO A 9 21.51 -18.44 -8.93
CA PRO A 9 21.39 -19.91 -9.09
C PRO A 9 22.48 -20.69 -8.34
N ALA A 10 23.70 -20.17 -8.34
CA ALA A 10 24.81 -20.81 -7.63
C ALA A 10 24.62 -20.71 -6.09
N ARG A 11 24.13 -19.59 -5.60
CA ARG A 11 23.82 -19.39 -4.17
C ARG A 11 22.68 -20.28 -3.70
N CYS A 12 21.61 -20.41 -4.51
CA CYS A 12 20.48 -21.31 -4.22
C CYS A 12 20.93 -22.78 -4.14
N ARG A 13 21.73 -23.25 -5.10
CA ARG A 13 22.31 -24.59 -5.07
C ARG A 13 23.13 -24.83 -3.81
N LYS A 14 24.00 -23.87 -3.45
CA LYS A 14 24.83 -23.98 -2.23
C LYS A 14 23.99 -24.00 -0.95
N ALA A 15 22.85 -23.32 -0.93
CA ALA A 15 21.93 -23.27 0.20
C ALA A 15 20.92 -24.45 0.23
N GLY A 16 20.93 -25.34 -0.76
CA GLY A 16 19.96 -26.44 -0.88
C GLY A 16 18.50 -25.95 -1.09
N LYS A 17 18.33 -24.74 -1.64
CA LYS A 17 17.02 -24.13 -1.88
C LYS A 17 16.70 -24.11 -3.37
N PRO A 18 15.42 -24.22 -3.77
CA PRO A 18 15.04 -24.01 -5.15
C PRO A 18 15.38 -22.56 -5.55
N CYS A 19 15.92 -22.39 -6.76
CA CYS A 19 16.12 -21.07 -7.32
C CYS A 19 14.76 -20.51 -7.74
N PRO A 20 14.38 -19.27 -7.33
CA PRO A 20 13.21 -18.64 -7.86
C PRO A 20 13.36 -18.41 -9.37
N ASP A 21 12.26 -18.43 -10.07
CA ASP A 21 12.23 -18.01 -11.47
C ASP A 21 12.56 -16.52 -11.56
N ILE A 22 13.57 -16.20 -12.34
CA ILE A 22 14.01 -14.81 -12.54
C ILE A 22 13.34 -14.34 -13.83
N PRO A 23 12.42 -13.37 -13.75
CA PRO A 23 11.79 -12.85 -14.95
C PRO A 23 12.82 -12.25 -15.91
N ALA A 24 12.54 -12.38 -17.20
CA ALA A 24 13.34 -11.72 -18.23
C ALA A 24 13.29 -10.19 -18.06
N ARG A 25 14.32 -9.51 -18.50
CA ARG A 25 14.43 -8.06 -18.40
C ARG A 25 13.26 -7.34 -19.07
N GLU A 26 12.84 -7.84 -20.22
CA GLU A 26 11.70 -7.32 -20.99
C GLU A 26 10.38 -7.39 -20.20
N ALA A 27 10.22 -8.42 -19.37
CA ALA A 27 9.04 -8.55 -18.50
C ALA A 27 9.05 -7.50 -17.38
N ALA A 28 10.22 -7.21 -16.81
CA ALA A 28 10.36 -6.16 -15.80
C ALA A 28 10.16 -4.76 -16.41
N GLU A 29 10.69 -4.51 -17.60
CA GLU A 29 10.49 -3.25 -18.33
C GLU A 29 9.02 -3.04 -18.68
N ALA A 30 8.32 -4.09 -19.14
CA ALA A 30 6.88 -4.04 -19.41
C ALA A 30 6.04 -3.74 -18.15
N GLU A 31 6.46 -4.25 -16.98
CA GLU A 31 5.80 -3.95 -15.71
C GLU A 31 6.02 -2.47 -15.31
N LEU A 32 7.22 -1.93 -15.46
CA LEU A 32 7.51 -0.52 -15.21
C LEU A 32 6.68 0.39 -16.13
N GLU A 33 6.62 0.10 -17.43
CA GLU A 33 5.78 0.83 -18.36
C GLU A 33 4.28 0.73 -18.00
N ALA A 34 3.83 -0.40 -17.47
CA ALA A 34 2.44 -0.54 -17.02
C ALA A 34 2.15 0.32 -15.79
N VAL A 35 3.09 0.44 -14.85
CA VAL A 35 3.01 1.33 -13.70
C VAL A 35 2.91 2.79 -14.16
N GLU A 36 3.76 3.22 -15.08
CA GLU A 36 3.74 4.57 -15.64
C GLU A 36 2.42 4.88 -16.37
N ARG A 37 1.91 3.94 -17.19
CA ARG A 37 0.61 4.10 -17.88
C ARG A 37 -0.57 4.18 -16.92
N ALA A 38 -0.45 3.60 -15.74
CA ALA A 38 -1.46 3.69 -14.68
C ALA A 38 -1.38 5.01 -13.88
N ASP A 39 -0.50 5.94 -14.27
CA ASP A 39 -0.21 7.16 -13.53
C ASP A 39 0.20 6.85 -12.07
N ALA A 40 1.04 5.83 -11.93
CA ALA A 40 1.57 5.35 -10.67
C ALA A 40 3.10 5.39 -10.68
N ARG A 41 3.72 5.27 -9.51
CA ARG A 41 5.17 5.29 -9.35
C ARG A 41 5.61 4.07 -8.54
N LEU A 42 6.80 3.58 -8.84
CA LEU A 42 7.46 2.53 -8.07
C LEU A 42 8.49 3.19 -7.15
N LEU A 43 8.42 2.90 -5.86
CA LEU A 43 9.40 3.35 -4.85
C LEU A 43 10.14 2.15 -4.25
N THR A 44 11.43 2.32 -4.05
CA THR A 44 12.33 1.36 -3.41
C THR A 44 12.97 1.97 -2.16
N PRO A 45 13.53 1.18 -1.23
CA PRO A 45 14.28 1.69 -0.08
C PRO A 45 15.51 2.54 -0.44
N LEU A 46 15.87 2.64 -1.71
CA LEU A 46 16.96 3.50 -2.20
C LEU A 46 16.48 4.90 -2.58
N ASP A 47 15.17 5.08 -2.71
CA ASP A 47 14.57 6.37 -3.05
C ASP A 47 14.40 7.22 -1.77
N THR A 48 14.66 8.52 -1.89
CA THR A 48 14.54 9.47 -0.76
C THR A 48 13.11 9.61 -0.25
N GLU A 49 12.13 9.37 -1.10
CA GLU A 49 10.70 9.41 -0.80
C GLU A 49 10.18 8.12 -0.12
N PHE A 50 11.02 7.06 -0.02
CA PHE A 50 10.57 5.82 0.63
C PHE A 50 10.46 6.03 2.14
N PRO A 51 9.30 5.72 2.77
CA PRO A 51 9.06 6.02 4.18
C PRO A 51 10.07 5.33 5.11
N PRO A 52 10.79 6.08 5.97
CA PRO A 52 11.78 5.49 6.87
C PRO A 52 11.20 4.45 7.84
N LEU A 53 9.98 4.68 8.34
CA LEU A 53 9.29 3.74 9.22
C LEU A 53 8.97 2.43 8.49
N LEU A 54 8.55 2.50 7.23
CA LEU A 54 8.30 1.32 6.41
C LEU A 54 9.58 0.54 6.10
N ALA A 55 10.71 1.24 5.94
CA ALA A 55 12.02 0.60 5.77
C ALA A 55 12.50 -0.12 7.04
N ALA A 56 12.04 0.30 8.21
CA ALA A 56 12.46 -0.22 9.51
C ALA A 56 11.66 -1.43 10.01
N ILE A 57 10.56 -1.82 9.37
CA ILE A 57 9.78 -3.00 9.80
C ILE A 57 10.57 -4.30 9.57
N PRO A 58 10.28 -5.40 10.31
CA PRO A 58 11.03 -6.65 10.24
C PRO A 58 11.14 -7.29 8.85
N ALA A 59 10.20 -7.01 7.96
CA ALA A 59 10.20 -7.48 6.58
C ALA A 59 9.77 -6.33 5.65
N PRO A 60 10.66 -5.34 5.42
CA PRO A 60 10.34 -4.21 4.57
C PRO A 60 10.04 -4.67 3.14
N PRO A 61 9.10 -4.06 2.45
CA PRO A 61 8.86 -4.37 1.05
C PRO A 61 10.07 -3.91 0.24
N PRO A 62 10.57 -4.75 -0.69
CA PRO A 62 11.68 -4.35 -1.57
C PRO A 62 11.26 -3.25 -2.55
N VAL A 63 9.97 -3.13 -2.80
CA VAL A 63 9.35 -2.16 -3.69
C VAL A 63 7.88 -1.95 -3.27
N VAL A 64 7.40 -0.73 -3.42
CA VAL A 64 5.97 -0.40 -3.35
C VAL A 64 5.57 0.41 -4.59
N ILE A 65 4.36 0.16 -5.07
CA ILE A 65 3.74 0.96 -6.12
C ILE A 65 2.81 1.95 -5.43
N VAL A 66 2.90 3.22 -5.80
CA VAL A 66 2.12 4.31 -5.21
C VAL A 66 1.40 5.10 -6.32
N LYS A 67 0.20 5.61 -6.00
CA LYS A 67 -0.57 6.49 -6.88
C LYS A 67 -1.27 7.56 -6.07
N GLY A 68 -1.07 8.82 -6.45
CA GLY A 68 -1.60 10.01 -5.76
C GLY A 68 -0.50 10.85 -5.13
N ASP A 69 -0.81 11.53 -4.04
CA ASP A 69 0.08 12.49 -3.36
C ASP A 69 1.09 11.77 -2.45
N THR A 70 2.34 11.64 -2.93
CA THR A 70 3.44 11.07 -2.14
C THR A 70 3.90 11.97 -0.99
N GLY A 71 3.57 13.27 -0.98
CA GLY A 71 3.86 14.17 0.13
C GLY A 71 3.20 13.75 1.45
N LEU A 72 2.15 12.93 1.39
CA LEU A 72 1.52 12.34 2.58
C LEU A 72 2.44 11.36 3.34
N LEU A 73 3.47 10.82 2.68
CA LEU A 73 4.43 9.91 3.30
C LEU A 73 5.40 10.61 4.27
N ASP A 74 5.54 11.92 4.14
CA ASP A 74 6.42 12.76 5.00
C ASP A 74 5.70 13.29 6.25
N ARG A 75 4.37 13.12 6.33
CA ARG A 75 3.56 13.64 7.43
C ARG A 75 3.40 12.59 8.54
N PRO A 76 3.20 13.02 9.80
CA PRO A 76 2.80 12.10 10.88
C PRO A 76 1.56 11.32 10.49
N ALA A 77 1.56 10.01 10.74
CA ALA A 77 0.45 9.16 10.32
C ALA A 77 -0.04 8.23 11.45
N CYS A 78 -1.34 8.00 11.47
CA CYS A 78 -2.02 7.11 12.42
C CYS A 78 -2.79 6.01 11.68
N ALA A 79 -2.55 4.75 12.04
CA ALA A 79 -3.29 3.64 11.50
C ALA A 79 -4.68 3.52 12.13
N MET A 80 -5.72 3.42 11.30
CA MET A 80 -7.07 3.15 11.73
C MET A 80 -7.59 1.89 11.04
N VAL A 81 -7.80 0.82 11.80
CA VAL A 81 -8.30 -0.47 11.29
C VAL A 81 -9.39 -1.01 12.20
N GLY A 82 -10.31 -1.81 11.67
CA GLY A 82 -11.35 -2.36 12.51
C GLY A 82 -12.28 -3.35 11.84
N ALA A 83 -13.43 -3.57 12.46
CA ALA A 83 -14.42 -4.56 12.02
C ALA A 83 -14.98 -4.21 10.63
N ARG A 84 -15.08 -5.24 9.77
CA ARG A 84 -15.71 -5.12 8.45
C ARG A 84 -17.23 -4.93 8.54
N ASN A 85 -17.85 -5.53 9.58
CA ASN A 85 -19.26 -5.38 9.92
C ASN A 85 -19.38 -4.55 11.21
N ALA A 86 -19.08 -3.27 11.11
CA ALA A 86 -19.17 -2.35 12.24
C ALA A 86 -20.59 -1.83 12.43
N SER A 87 -20.94 -1.51 13.68
CA SER A 87 -22.22 -0.84 14.00
C SER A 87 -22.25 0.58 13.42
N ALA A 88 -23.43 1.14 13.25
CA ALA A 88 -23.59 2.53 12.82
C ALA A 88 -22.87 3.52 13.74
N ALA A 89 -22.86 3.26 15.06
CA ALA A 89 -22.11 4.05 16.01
C ALA A 89 -20.60 3.93 15.82
N GLY A 90 -20.08 2.72 15.55
CA GLY A 90 -18.67 2.49 15.25
C GLY A 90 -18.22 3.19 13.97
N LEU A 91 -19.03 3.16 12.91
CA LEU A 91 -18.74 3.85 11.66
C LEU A 91 -18.70 5.39 11.85
N ARG A 92 -19.66 5.95 12.59
CA ARG A 92 -19.65 7.39 12.91
C ARG A 92 -18.41 7.75 13.71
N PHE A 93 -18.12 7.03 14.78
CA PHE A 93 -16.94 7.27 15.62
C PHE A 93 -15.64 7.23 14.81
N ALA A 94 -15.47 6.21 13.94
CA ALA A 94 -14.29 6.11 13.10
C ALA A 94 -14.14 7.30 12.14
N ARG A 95 -15.25 7.76 11.54
CA ARG A 95 -15.26 8.92 10.66
C ARG A 95 -14.93 10.21 11.40
N GLU A 96 -15.56 10.43 12.56
CA GLU A 96 -15.32 11.61 13.39
C GLU A 96 -13.88 11.65 13.91
N LEU A 97 -13.34 10.52 14.37
CA LEU A 97 -11.95 10.41 14.82
C LEU A 97 -10.97 10.67 13.68
N ALA A 98 -11.21 10.10 12.50
CA ALA A 98 -10.38 10.34 11.32
C ALA A 98 -10.39 11.81 10.92
N HIS A 99 -11.56 12.45 10.92
CA HIS A 99 -11.69 13.88 10.64
C HIS A 99 -10.93 14.72 11.68
N ALA A 100 -11.04 14.40 12.98
CA ALA A 100 -10.32 15.11 14.03
C ALA A 100 -8.80 14.98 13.90
N LEU A 101 -8.29 13.77 13.62
CA LEU A 101 -6.86 13.53 13.36
C LEU A 101 -6.36 14.35 12.16
N SER A 102 -7.14 14.37 11.10
CA SER A 102 -6.84 15.14 9.90
C SER A 102 -6.79 16.65 10.16
N GLY A 103 -7.62 17.16 11.06
CA GLY A 103 -7.60 18.55 11.51
C GLY A 103 -6.32 18.95 12.27
N GLU A 104 -5.61 17.96 12.82
CA GLU A 104 -4.31 18.11 13.50
C GLU A 104 -3.12 17.76 12.58
N ASP A 105 -3.32 17.75 11.27
CA ASP A 105 -2.31 17.41 10.26
C ASP A 105 -1.76 15.98 10.34
N ILE A 106 -2.54 15.06 10.93
CA ILE A 106 -2.18 13.64 11.03
C ILE A 106 -2.86 12.86 9.91
N VAL A 107 -2.07 12.18 9.08
CA VAL A 107 -2.56 11.36 7.97
C VAL A 107 -3.17 10.07 8.50
N VAL A 108 -4.35 9.71 8.03
CA VAL A 108 -4.98 8.43 8.36
C VAL A 108 -4.53 7.36 7.38
N VAL A 109 -3.93 6.29 7.90
CA VAL A 109 -3.52 5.10 7.12
C VAL A 109 -4.48 3.96 7.40
N SER A 110 -5.06 3.38 6.36
CA SER A 110 -5.97 2.24 6.51
C SER A 110 -5.93 1.30 5.29
N GLY A 111 -6.76 0.28 5.33
CA GLY A 111 -6.70 -0.81 4.35
C GLY A 111 -7.82 -0.84 3.31
N LEU A 112 -8.64 0.19 3.25
CA LEU A 112 -9.79 0.29 2.34
C LEU A 112 -10.78 -0.89 2.43
N ALA A 113 -10.77 -1.65 3.55
CA ALA A 113 -11.74 -2.71 3.78
C ALA A 113 -13.13 -2.11 4.10
N ARG A 114 -14.17 -2.96 4.03
CA ARG A 114 -15.51 -2.59 4.52
C ARG A 114 -15.46 -2.13 5.98
N GLY A 115 -16.44 -1.38 6.40
CA GLY A 115 -16.63 -1.00 7.80
C GLY A 115 -15.69 0.13 8.24
N ILE A 116 -14.93 -0.10 9.30
CA ILE A 116 -14.11 0.94 9.94
C ILE A 116 -13.10 1.57 8.99
N ASP A 117 -12.43 0.76 8.16
CA ASP A 117 -11.42 1.26 7.22
C ASP A 117 -12.03 2.29 6.24
N GLY A 118 -13.16 1.93 5.60
CA GLY A 118 -13.84 2.83 4.68
C GLY A 118 -14.37 4.10 5.36
N ALA A 119 -14.89 3.98 6.60
CA ALA A 119 -15.36 5.13 7.37
C ALA A 119 -14.19 6.07 7.75
N ALA A 120 -13.03 5.52 8.11
CA ALA A 120 -11.82 6.27 8.42
C ALA A 120 -11.33 7.05 7.20
N HIS A 121 -11.21 6.38 6.04
CA HIS A 121 -10.83 7.06 4.80
C HIS A 121 -11.80 8.18 4.44
N ALA A 122 -13.11 7.92 4.52
CA ALA A 122 -14.12 8.94 4.23
C ALA A 122 -14.08 10.15 5.18
N GLY A 123 -13.61 9.96 6.42
CA GLY A 123 -13.43 11.05 7.38
C GLY A 123 -12.19 11.90 7.14
N ALA A 124 -11.14 11.31 6.53
CA ALA A 124 -9.85 11.97 6.31
C ALA A 124 -9.63 12.40 4.83
N LEU A 125 -10.60 12.22 3.96
CA LEU A 125 -10.43 12.40 2.51
C LEU A 125 -10.03 13.83 2.12
N GLU A 126 -10.58 14.84 2.79
CA GLU A 126 -10.33 16.26 2.47
C GLU A 126 -8.89 16.70 2.74
N THR A 127 -8.21 16.09 3.71
CA THR A 127 -6.84 16.45 4.11
C THR A 127 -5.80 15.46 3.60
N GLY A 128 -6.25 14.40 2.94
CA GLY A 128 -5.47 13.28 2.43
C GLY A 128 -5.40 12.10 3.39
N THR A 129 -5.48 10.90 2.83
CA THR A 129 -5.41 9.63 3.54
C THR A 129 -4.60 8.62 2.71
N ILE A 130 -3.96 7.66 3.37
CA ILE A 130 -3.17 6.61 2.70
C ILE A 130 -3.93 5.29 2.75
N ALA A 131 -4.34 4.80 1.59
CA ALA A 131 -4.96 3.48 1.46
C ALA A 131 -3.93 2.44 1.03
N VAL A 132 -3.66 1.48 1.90
CA VAL A 132 -2.79 0.35 1.59
C VAL A 132 -3.62 -0.79 1.03
N LEU A 133 -3.29 -1.29 -0.15
CA LEU A 133 -4.06 -2.29 -0.88
C LEU A 133 -3.46 -3.69 -0.75
N ALA A 134 -4.30 -4.72 -0.76
CA ALA A 134 -3.86 -6.12 -0.71
C ALA A 134 -3.63 -6.73 -2.11
N GLY A 135 -4.23 -6.13 -3.13
CA GLY A 135 -4.05 -6.45 -4.55
C GLY A 135 -3.22 -5.40 -5.28
N GLY A 136 -3.19 -5.46 -6.60
CA GLY A 136 -2.61 -4.43 -7.45
C GLY A 136 -3.29 -3.08 -7.21
N ILE A 137 -2.57 -2.00 -7.51
CA ILE A 137 -3.06 -0.64 -7.27
C ILE A 137 -4.27 -0.28 -8.15
N ASP A 138 -4.41 -1.00 -9.25
CA ASP A 138 -5.48 -0.93 -10.24
C ASP A 138 -6.67 -1.85 -9.92
N HIS A 139 -6.55 -2.68 -8.84
CA HIS A 139 -7.61 -3.63 -8.46
C HIS A 139 -8.45 -3.10 -7.32
N ILE A 140 -9.69 -2.74 -7.62
CA ILE A 140 -10.65 -2.20 -6.64
C ILE A 140 -11.27 -3.32 -5.81
N TYR A 141 -11.01 -3.30 -4.52
CA TYR A 141 -11.61 -4.22 -3.56
C TYR A 141 -11.80 -3.54 -2.19
N PRO A 142 -13.00 -3.59 -1.60
CA PRO A 142 -14.22 -4.21 -2.13
C PRO A 142 -14.86 -3.35 -3.25
N PRO A 143 -15.68 -3.93 -4.15
CA PRO A 143 -16.26 -3.19 -5.28
C PRO A 143 -17.12 -1.97 -4.88
N GLU A 144 -17.78 -2.03 -3.73
CA GLU A 144 -18.59 -0.91 -3.20
C GLU A 144 -17.76 0.31 -2.79
N HIS A 145 -16.43 0.19 -2.69
CA HIS A 145 -15.52 1.30 -2.43
C HIS A 145 -14.86 1.87 -3.69
N ALA A 146 -15.46 1.62 -4.88
CA ALA A 146 -14.90 2.12 -6.14
C ALA A 146 -14.75 3.65 -6.14
N ASP A 147 -15.79 4.38 -5.74
CA ASP A 147 -15.76 5.85 -5.69
C ASP A 147 -14.72 6.35 -4.65
N LEU A 148 -14.65 5.69 -3.50
CA LEU A 148 -13.68 6.04 -2.45
C LEU A 148 -12.24 5.75 -2.89
N HIS A 149 -12.00 4.61 -3.57
CA HIS A 149 -10.70 4.28 -4.14
C HIS A 149 -10.26 5.36 -5.14
N HIS A 150 -11.19 5.77 -6.01
CA HIS A 150 -10.92 6.81 -7.01
C HIS A 150 -10.63 8.16 -6.35
N ALA A 151 -11.45 8.58 -5.40
CA ALA A 151 -11.23 9.81 -4.66
C ALA A 151 -9.87 9.82 -3.92
N ILE A 152 -9.47 8.70 -3.29
CA ILE A 152 -8.16 8.58 -2.64
C ILE A 152 -7.02 8.65 -3.68
N SER A 153 -7.21 8.12 -4.89
CA SER A 153 -6.18 8.24 -5.95
C SER A 153 -5.97 9.67 -6.43
N GLU A 154 -6.94 10.56 -6.23
CA GLU A 154 -6.90 11.97 -6.65
C GLU A 154 -6.44 12.91 -5.52
N THR A 155 -6.88 12.68 -4.27
CA THR A 155 -6.66 13.60 -3.15
C THR A 155 -5.85 13.00 -2.00
N GLY A 156 -5.57 11.70 -2.06
CA GLY A 156 -4.80 10.93 -1.08
C GLY A 156 -3.68 10.14 -1.74
N LEU A 157 -3.37 8.99 -1.15
CA LEU A 157 -2.33 8.08 -1.68
C LEU A 157 -2.81 6.63 -1.62
N LEU A 158 -2.71 5.94 -2.73
CA LEU A 158 -2.81 4.48 -2.80
C LEU A 158 -1.41 3.88 -2.71
N VAL A 159 -1.26 2.80 -1.94
CA VAL A 159 0.01 2.07 -1.77
C VAL A 159 -0.23 0.58 -1.93
N SER A 160 0.58 -0.10 -2.73
CA SER A 160 0.56 -1.55 -2.88
C SER A 160 1.96 -2.15 -3.01
N GLU A 161 2.18 -3.33 -2.42
CA GLU A 161 3.36 -4.18 -2.63
C GLU A 161 3.13 -5.20 -3.78
N ARG A 162 2.01 -5.11 -4.49
CA ARG A 162 1.61 -6.07 -5.50
C ARG A 162 1.69 -5.48 -6.90
N PRO A 163 2.08 -6.27 -7.91
CA PRO A 163 2.07 -5.82 -9.29
C PRO A 163 0.65 -5.46 -9.75
N LEU A 164 0.56 -4.66 -10.81
CA LEU A 164 -0.71 -4.34 -11.45
C LEU A 164 -1.44 -5.62 -11.90
N GLY A 165 -2.77 -5.58 -11.96
CA GLY A 165 -3.61 -6.71 -12.31
C GLY A 165 -3.69 -7.83 -11.26
N ARG A 166 -3.00 -7.70 -10.13
CA ARG A 166 -3.02 -8.71 -9.08
C ARG A 166 -4.33 -8.68 -8.30
N ILE A 167 -5.13 -9.72 -8.46
CA ILE A 167 -6.33 -9.95 -7.64
C ILE A 167 -5.91 -10.46 -6.25
N PRO A 168 -6.35 -9.82 -5.15
CA PRO A 168 -5.96 -10.24 -3.82
C PRO A 168 -6.61 -11.57 -3.42
N THR A 169 -5.86 -12.39 -2.71
CA THR A 169 -6.34 -13.61 -2.05
C THR A 169 -6.48 -13.39 -0.55
N ALA A 170 -7.17 -14.29 0.15
CA ALA A 170 -7.35 -14.19 1.61
C ALA A 170 -6.04 -14.02 2.39
N ARG A 171 -4.93 -14.57 1.88
CA ARG A 171 -3.58 -14.48 2.50
C ARG A 171 -2.92 -13.12 2.31
N ASP A 172 -3.34 -12.34 1.34
CA ASP A 172 -2.72 -11.04 1.03
C ASP A 172 -3.15 -9.97 2.04
N PHE A 173 -4.36 -10.04 2.61
CA PHE A 173 -4.85 -9.08 3.59
C PHE A 173 -4.01 -9.03 4.89
N PRO A 174 -3.72 -10.14 5.58
CA PRO A 174 -2.84 -10.10 6.74
C PRO A 174 -1.42 -9.65 6.41
N ARG A 175 -0.89 -10.04 5.25
CA ARG A 175 0.44 -9.62 4.80
C ARG A 175 0.53 -8.13 4.56
N ARG A 176 -0.51 -7.53 3.97
CA ARG A 176 -0.61 -6.11 3.76
C ARG A 176 -0.62 -5.31 5.07
N ASN A 177 -1.24 -5.83 6.14
CA ASN A 177 -1.39 -5.09 7.40
C ASN A 177 -0.05 -4.63 8.00
N ARG A 178 1.07 -5.33 7.75
CA ARG A 178 2.40 -4.86 8.16
C ARG A 178 2.79 -3.53 7.50
N LEU A 179 2.30 -3.27 6.29
CA LEU A 179 2.54 -1.99 5.61
C LEU A 179 1.74 -0.86 6.26
N ILE A 180 0.48 -1.13 6.67
CA ILE A 180 -0.33 -0.17 7.41
C ILE A 180 0.40 0.22 8.70
N SER A 181 0.87 -0.76 9.47
CA SER A 181 1.65 -0.52 10.69
C SER A 181 2.99 0.17 10.41
N GLY A 182 3.66 -0.17 9.30
CA GLY A 182 4.95 0.42 8.93
C GLY A 182 4.86 1.82 8.34
N LEU A 183 3.66 2.29 8.00
CA LEU A 183 3.41 3.66 7.53
C LEU A 183 2.84 4.57 8.62
N SER A 184 2.76 4.10 9.86
CA SER A 184 2.18 4.84 10.99
C SER A 184 3.08 4.80 12.23
N LEU A 185 2.89 5.81 13.11
CA LEU A 185 3.55 5.92 14.40
C LEU A 185 2.98 4.95 15.42
#